data_744304ed8a2ab25114352e6ceceb32dd
#
_entry.id   744304ed8a2ab25114352e6ceceb32dd
#
_cell.length_a   1.000
_cell.length_b   1.000
_cell.length_c   1.000
_cell.angle_alpha   90.00
_cell.angle_beta   90.00
_cell.angle_gamma   90.00
#
_symmetry.space_group_name_H-M   'P 1'
#
loop_
_entity.id
_entity.type
_entity.pdbx_description
1 polymer ?
#
loop_
_entity_poly.entity_id
_entity_poly.type
_entity_poly.pdbx_seq_one_letter_code
_entity_poly.pdbx_strand_id
1 'polypeptide(L)'
;MKRSSKFTVALLVVIAALAVIYRVMNSAPSDKLAQSAQVLEIFKDGGCLSCHTDNPELPFYAKFPVAGDIIKVDIDSGYRAFDMTPIMTALENQQSINPVDLAKTEKVMLDKRMPPAKYYLAHWGSTTTDAKKDIIMNWVKDERIKLYADELAEDRAAEPVRPIAQRVNVDIRKAILGNFLYHDKRLSKDNTISCASCHGLNTGGVDNKQYSEGVDGKLGGVNAPTVYNAVYNFVQFWDGRAKTLADQAAGPPLNPIEMASESFDQIIAKLQKDKNLVKAFNEIYPDGITQNNITNAIEEFERTLITPNAPFDKYLRGDDKAISEEALNGYNLFKKYDCATCHVGPNLGGQSYELMGLRKHYFADRGMELTEEDNGRYKETKQERDRHRFKVPGLRNVALTWPYYHDGTRATLEEAVRDMGIYQSGVTLNDNETKQIVAFLNTLTGEHEGKTLTNDNKQ
;
A
#
# COMPACT_ATOMS: atom_id res chain seq x y z
N MET A 1 -7.82 -21.75 64.91
CA MET A 1 -8.58 -22.06 63.68
C MET A 1 -9.58 -20.97 63.21
N LYS A 2 -10.31 -20.24 64.04
CA LYS A 2 -11.32 -19.23 63.58
C LYS A 2 -10.78 -17.95 62.91
N ARG A 3 -9.51 -17.55 63.14
CA ARG A 3 -8.90 -16.34 62.52
C ARG A 3 -8.49 -16.56 61.04
N SER A 4 -8.01 -17.75 60.72
CA SER A 4 -7.63 -18.15 59.36
C SER A 4 -8.83 -18.15 58.39
N SER A 5 -9.99 -18.67 58.85
CA SER A 5 -11.22 -18.72 58.03
C SER A 5 -11.76 -17.32 57.68
N LYS A 6 -11.70 -16.36 58.60
CA LYS A 6 -12.15 -14.97 58.33
C LYS A 6 -11.24 -14.27 57.33
N PHE A 7 -9.95 -14.50 57.40
CA PHE A 7 -8.97 -13.94 56.42
C PHE A 7 -9.17 -14.50 55.03
N THR A 8 -9.41 -15.83 54.92
CA THR A 8 -9.73 -16.49 53.65
C THR A 8 -11.01 -15.96 53.02
N VAL A 9 -12.07 -15.78 53.80
CA VAL A 9 -13.34 -15.21 53.31
C VAL A 9 -13.16 -13.77 52.85
N ALA A 10 -12.46 -12.93 53.61
CA ALA A 10 -12.18 -11.54 53.22
C ALA A 10 -11.37 -11.47 51.92
N LEU A 11 -10.34 -12.31 51.75
CA LEU A 11 -9.56 -12.40 50.52
C LEU A 11 -10.42 -12.80 49.31
N LEU A 12 -11.32 -13.79 49.47
CA LEU A 12 -12.22 -14.22 48.40
C LEU A 12 -13.20 -13.11 48.00
N VAL A 13 -13.71 -12.33 48.97
CA VAL A 13 -14.57 -11.18 48.68
C VAL A 13 -13.82 -10.09 47.91
N VAL A 14 -12.57 -9.79 48.27
CA VAL A 14 -11.73 -8.83 47.54
C VAL A 14 -11.46 -9.31 46.14
N ILE A 15 -11.10 -10.58 45.94
CA ILE A 15 -10.88 -11.16 44.61
C ILE A 15 -12.17 -11.10 43.77
N ALA A 16 -13.33 -11.43 44.35
CA ALA A 16 -14.61 -11.35 43.66
C ALA A 16 -14.94 -9.90 43.25
N ALA A 17 -14.72 -8.94 44.15
CA ALA A 17 -14.91 -7.51 43.85
C ALA A 17 -14.00 -7.03 42.73
N LEU A 18 -12.69 -7.37 42.76
CA LEU A 18 -11.76 -7.06 41.71
C LEU A 18 -12.14 -7.69 40.36
N ALA A 19 -12.64 -8.94 40.39
CA ALA A 19 -13.11 -9.60 39.16
C ALA A 19 -14.35 -8.92 38.59
N VAL A 20 -15.27 -8.44 39.40
CA VAL A 20 -16.42 -7.65 38.92
C VAL A 20 -16.00 -6.32 38.37
N ILE A 21 -15.11 -5.59 39.04
CA ILE A 21 -14.56 -4.32 38.57
C ILE A 21 -13.87 -4.53 37.21
N TYR A 22 -13.01 -5.55 37.09
CA TYR A 22 -12.34 -5.89 35.85
C TYR A 22 -13.31 -6.18 34.68
N ARG A 23 -14.38 -6.95 34.96
CA ARG A 23 -15.41 -7.26 33.95
C ARG A 23 -16.17 -6.01 33.50
N VAL A 24 -16.51 -5.11 34.42
CA VAL A 24 -17.22 -3.86 34.11
C VAL A 24 -16.32 -2.94 33.27
N MET A 25 -15.06 -2.78 33.67
CA MET A 25 -14.09 -1.94 32.95
C MET A 25 -13.78 -2.44 31.53
N ASN A 26 -13.88 -3.74 31.28
CA ASN A 26 -13.58 -4.36 29.99
C ASN A 26 -14.83 -4.85 29.25
N SER A 27 -16.03 -4.40 29.65
CA SER A 27 -17.25 -4.70 28.93
C SER A 27 -17.20 -4.17 27.49
N ALA A 28 -17.88 -4.83 26.58
CA ALA A 28 -18.08 -4.33 25.25
C ALA A 28 -18.93 -3.06 25.27
N PRO A 29 -18.73 -2.13 24.32
CA PRO A 29 -19.60 -0.98 24.12
C PRO A 29 -21.07 -1.39 23.93
N SER A 30 -21.98 -0.43 24.17
CA SER A 30 -23.41 -0.68 23.98
C SER A 30 -23.75 -1.06 22.53
N ASP A 31 -24.57 -2.08 22.35
CA ASP A 31 -25.13 -2.51 21.07
C ASP A 31 -26.10 -1.49 20.42
N LYS A 32 -26.50 -0.47 21.19
CA LYS A 32 -27.30 0.66 20.68
C LYS A 32 -26.48 1.67 19.88
N LEU A 33 -25.15 1.66 20.01
CA LEU A 33 -24.25 2.51 19.24
C LEU A 33 -24.09 1.97 17.81
N ALA A 34 -23.88 2.87 16.86
CA ALA A 34 -23.44 2.46 15.53
C ALA A 34 -22.10 1.69 15.63
N GLN A 35 -21.87 0.73 14.77
CA GLN A 35 -20.70 -0.15 14.82
C GLN A 35 -19.38 0.64 14.78
N SER A 36 -19.28 1.67 13.94
CA SER A 36 -18.10 2.57 13.89
C SER A 36 -17.86 3.30 15.23
N ALA A 37 -18.94 3.69 15.92
CA ALA A 37 -18.84 4.32 17.25
C ALA A 37 -18.40 3.32 18.32
N GLN A 38 -18.87 2.07 18.25
CA GLN A 38 -18.39 0.99 19.13
C GLN A 38 -16.90 0.75 18.96
N VAL A 39 -16.41 0.70 17.69
CA VAL A 39 -14.97 0.52 17.40
C VAL A 39 -14.15 1.70 17.89
N LEU A 40 -14.64 2.93 17.68
CA LEU A 40 -13.99 4.14 18.19
C LEU A 40 -13.85 4.11 19.71
N GLU A 41 -14.91 3.71 20.44
CA GLU A 41 -14.88 3.55 21.89
C GLU A 41 -13.87 2.48 22.31
N ILE A 42 -13.85 1.32 21.63
CA ILE A 42 -12.87 0.25 21.91
C ILE A 42 -11.42 0.75 21.73
N PHE A 43 -11.13 1.52 20.69
CA PHE A 43 -9.79 2.05 20.45
C PHE A 43 -9.39 3.11 21.47
N LYS A 44 -10.32 3.97 21.89
CA LYS A 44 -10.11 4.97 22.96
C LYS A 44 -9.84 4.29 24.30
N ASP A 45 -10.69 3.34 24.70
CA ASP A 45 -10.53 2.55 25.93
C ASP A 45 -9.26 1.70 25.93
N GLY A 46 -8.92 1.16 24.77
CA GLY A 46 -7.69 0.41 24.54
C GLY A 46 -6.42 1.26 24.65
N GLY A 47 -6.54 2.57 24.64
CA GLY A 47 -5.42 3.51 24.67
C GLY A 47 -4.50 3.42 23.44
N CYS A 48 -5.05 3.10 22.26
CA CYS A 48 -4.25 2.86 21.05
C CYS A 48 -3.35 4.06 20.70
N LEU A 49 -3.85 5.30 20.80
CA LEU A 49 -3.09 6.51 20.52
C LEU A 49 -1.99 6.80 21.57
N SER A 50 -1.91 6.07 22.68
CA SER A 50 -0.78 6.21 23.61
C SER A 50 0.57 5.78 23.01
N CYS A 51 0.54 4.95 21.94
CA CYS A 51 1.74 4.47 21.24
C CYS A 51 1.66 4.64 19.71
N HIS A 52 0.47 4.82 19.14
CA HIS A 52 0.25 4.81 17.69
C HIS A 52 -0.09 6.20 17.14
N THR A 53 0.62 7.22 17.60
CA THR A 53 0.56 8.60 17.11
C THR A 53 1.92 9.28 17.26
N ASP A 54 2.14 10.36 16.52
CA ASP A 54 3.35 11.18 16.60
C ASP A 54 3.37 12.11 17.84
N ASN A 55 2.22 12.35 18.45
CA ASN A 55 2.08 13.20 19.62
C ASN A 55 1.21 12.56 20.70
N PRO A 56 1.69 11.49 21.37
CA PRO A 56 0.92 10.79 22.38
C PRO A 56 0.78 11.59 23.68
N GLU A 57 -0.38 11.49 24.30
CA GLU A 57 -0.57 11.97 25.69
C GLU A 57 0.14 11.03 26.66
N LEU A 58 1.24 11.50 27.26
CA LEU A 58 2.06 10.70 28.15
C LEU A 58 1.48 10.66 29.56
N PRO A 59 1.38 9.47 30.18
CA PRO A 59 0.99 9.35 31.59
C PRO A 59 2.07 9.94 32.51
N PHE A 60 1.68 10.35 33.73
CA PHE A 60 2.60 10.99 34.67
C PHE A 60 3.85 10.14 35.00
N TYR A 61 3.74 8.83 34.97
CA TYR A 61 4.84 7.91 35.25
C TYR A 61 5.86 7.80 34.09
N ALA A 62 5.56 8.33 32.89
CA ALA A 62 6.50 8.46 31.81
C ALA A 62 7.71 9.34 32.16
N LYS A 63 7.59 10.16 33.24
CA LYS A 63 8.70 10.98 33.76
C LYS A 63 9.71 10.18 34.60
N PHE A 64 9.39 8.93 34.97
CA PHE A 64 10.33 8.08 35.72
C PHE A 64 11.32 7.41 34.77
N PRO A 65 12.63 7.38 35.08
CA PRO A 65 13.68 6.97 34.14
C PRO A 65 13.40 5.63 33.45
N VAL A 66 13.15 4.57 34.19
CA VAL A 66 12.92 3.22 33.62
C VAL A 66 11.59 3.14 32.85
N ALA A 67 10.51 3.72 33.41
CA ALA A 67 9.21 3.69 32.76
C ALA A 67 9.20 4.56 31.52
N GLY A 68 9.85 5.72 31.54
CA GLY A 68 9.97 6.62 30.39
C GLY A 68 10.70 5.97 29.22
N ASP A 69 11.80 5.26 29.48
CA ASP A 69 12.56 4.59 28.42
C ASP A 69 11.74 3.47 27.75
N ILE A 70 11.02 2.68 28.55
CA ILE A 70 10.12 1.62 28.02
C ILE A 70 9.02 2.23 27.17
N ILE A 71 8.35 3.28 27.65
CA ILE A 71 7.26 3.96 26.95
C ILE A 71 7.76 4.56 25.62
N LYS A 72 8.93 5.21 25.63
CA LYS A 72 9.52 5.75 24.41
C LYS A 72 9.77 4.68 23.35
N VAL A 73 10.34 3.54 23.72
CA VAL A 73 10.55 2.41 22.80
C VAL A 73 9.23 1.88 22.25
N ASP A 74 8.19 1.81 23.08
CA ASP A 74 6.87 1.35 22.67
C ASP A 74 6.19 2.33 21.68
N ILE A 75 6.31 3.65 21.94
CA ILE A 75 5.81 4.70 21.06
C ILE A 75 6.54 4.64 19.71
N ASP A 76 7.87 4.66 19.71
CA ASP A 76 8.68 4.62 18.49
C ASP A 76 8.35 3.38 17.65
N SER A 77 8.19 2.23 18.29
CA SER A 77 7.86 0.97 17.62
C SER A 77 6.42 0.93 17.12
N GLY A 78 5.47 1.39 17.93
CA GLY A 78 4.05 1.41 17.63
C GLY A 78 3.75 2.36 16.47
N TYR A 79 4.20 3.60 16.59
CA TYR A 79 4.02 4.63 15.56
C TYR A 79 4.70 4.27 14.23
N ARG A 80 5.92 3.71 14.29
CA ARG A 80 6.64 3.25 13.09
C ARG A 80 5.87 2.18 12.34
N ALA A 81 5.24 1.25 13.07
CA ALA A 81 4.50 0.14 12.46
C ALA A 81 3.12 0.55 11.96
N PHE A 82 2.42 1.41 12.70
CA PHE A 82 1.05 1.81 12.38
C PHE A 82 0.70 3.15 13.06
N ASP A 83 0.59 4.21 12.30
CA ASP A 83 -0.02 5.46 12.76
C ASP A 83 -1.55 5.30 12.74
N MET A 84 -2.18 5.29 13.91
CA MET A 84 -3.64 5.16 14.04
C MET A 84 -4.39 6.51 14.02
N THR A 85 -3.70 7.64 13.91
CA THR A 85 -4.34 8.96 13.85
C THR A 85 -5.32 9.06 12.67
N PRO A 86 -4.99 8.59 11.43
CA PRO A 86 -5.92 8.65 10.32
C PRO A 86 -7.20 7.83 10.53
N ILE A 87 -7.10 6.59 11.02
CA ILE A 87 -8.28 5.74 11.25
C ILE A 87 -9.17 6.29 12.36
N MET A 88 -8.58 6.83 13.44
CA MET A 88 -9.34 7.47 14.52
C MET A 88 -10.09 8.71 14.00
N THR A 89 -9.42 9.56 13.23
CA THR A 89 -10.02 10.74 12.61
C THR A 89 -11.15 10.36 11.64
N ALA A 90 -10.96 9.32 10.85
CA ALA A 90 -11.97 8.85 9.91
C ALA A 90 -13.20 8.29 10.64
N LEU A 91 -13.02 7.54 11.73
CA LEU A 91 -14.11 7.05 12.59
C LEU A 91 -14.88 8.19 13.23
N GLU A 92 -14.21 9.22 13.76
CA GLU A 92 -14.83 10.39 14.39
C GLU A 92 -15.65 11.23 13.40
N ASN A 93 -15.16 11.35 12.16
CA ASN A 93 -15.78 12.15 11.12
C ASN A 93 -16.67 11.32 10.16
N GLN A 94 -16.89 10.03 10.43
CA GLN A 94 -17.66 9.10 9.59
C GLN A 94 -17.18 9.07 8.13
N GLN A 95 -15.87 9.13 7.95
CA GLN A 95 -15.22 9.07 6.65
C GLN A 95 -14.90 7.63 6.26
N SER A 96 -14.60 7.41 4.99
CA SER A 96 -14.11 6.13 4.48
C SER A 96 -12.77 5.76 5.11
N ILE A 97 -12.61 4.51 5.51
CA ILE A 97 -11.40 3.99 6.15
C ILE A 97 -10.43 3.49 5.07
N ASN A 98 -9.14 3.78 5.26
CA ASN A 98 -8.11 3.27 4.37
C ASN A 98 -8.05 1.73 4.45
N PRO A 99 -8.02 0.99 3.32
CA PRO A 99 -7.98 -0.47 3.32
C PRO A 99 -6.74 -1.07 4.03
N VAL A 100 -5.62 -0.34 4.07
CA VAL A 100 -4.42 -0.75 4.82
C VAL A 100 -4.69 -0.70 6.34
N ASP A 101 -5.39 0.33 6.81
CA ASP A 101 -5.74 0.47 8.22
C ASP A 101 -6.69 -0.65 8.67
N LEU A 102 -7.66 -1.03 7.82
CA LEU A 102 -8.53 -2.19 8.06
C LEU A 102 -7.72 -3.48 8.14
N ALA A 103 -6.78 -3.70 7.23
CA ALA A 103 -5.98 -4.92 7.17
C ALA A 103 -5.00 -5.03 8.36
N LYS A 104 -4.35 -3.94 8.75
CA LYS A 104 -3.49 -3.88 9.94
C LYS A 104 -4.29 -4.15 11.22
N THR A 105 -5.47 -3.53 11.34
CA THR A 105 -6.38 -3.73 12.47
C THR A 105 -6.83 -5.20 12.58
N GLU A 106 -7.31 -5.78 11.48
CA GLU A 106 -7.71 -7.19 11.43
C GLU A 106 -6.58 -8.12 11.87
N LYS A 107 -5.40 -7.94 11.29
CA LYS A 107 -4.25 -8.81 11.59
C LYS A 107 -3.84 -8.76 13.05
N VAL A 108 -3.81 -7.59 13.63
CA VAL A 108 -3.49 -7.40 15.06
C VAL A 108 -4.51 -8.10 15.96
N MET A 109 -5.80 -8.06 15.59
CA MET A 109 -6.88 -8.75 16.33
C MET A 109 -6.78 -10.27 16.19
N LEU A 110 -6.44 -10.77 14.99
CA LEU A 110 -6.27 -12.22 14.77
C LEU A 110 -5.08 -12.76 15.57
N ASP A 111 -3.97 -12.07 15.58
CA ASP A 111 -2.74 -12.51 16.24
C ASP A 111 -2.72 -12.22 17.75
N LYS A 112 -3.70 -11.49 18.29
CA LYS A 112 -3.76 -11.08 19.71
C LYS A 112 -2.47 -10.37 20.17
N ARG A 113 -1.85 -9.57 19.30
CA ARG A 113 -0.58 -8.89 19.58
C ARG A 113 -0.74 -7.54 20.30
N MET A 114 -1.94 -6.96 20.26
CA MET A 114 -2.22 -5.64 20.84
C MET A 114 -3.46 -5.69 21.74
N PRO A 115 -3.44 -4.95 22.85
CA PRO A 115 -2.27 -4.34 23.52
C PRO A 115 -1.22 -5.35 23.98
N PRO A 116 0.08 -4.95 24.08
CA PRO A 116 1.12 -5.86 24.61
C PRO A 116 0.84 -6.31 26.05
N ALA A 117 1.23 -7.52 26.41
CA ALA A 117 0.94 -8.09 27.75
C ALA A 117 1.40 -7.17 28.91
N LYS A 118 2.55 -6.48 28.76
CA LYS A 118 3.06 -5.55 29.78
C LYS A 118 2.18 -4.31 29.96
N TYR A 119 1.43 -3.89 28.95
CA TYR A 119 0.52 -2.75 29.00
C TYR A 119 -0.62 -2.96 29.98
N TYR A 120 -1.14 -4.19 30.09
CA TYR A 120 -2.23 -4.54 31.00
C TYR A 120 -1.86 -4.39 32.47
N LEU A 121 -0.56 -4.41 32.83
CA LEU A 121 -0.12 -4.25 34.22
C LEU A 121 -0.48 -2.86 34.79
N ALA A 122 -0.50 -1.83 33.93
CA ALA A 122 -0.83 -0.47 34.31
C ALA A 122 -2.22 -0.02 33.80
N HIS A 123 -2.82 -0.76 32.86
CA HIS A 123 -4.05 -0.37 32.15
C HIS A 123 -5.10 -1.50 32.16
N TRP A 124 -5.68 -1.74 33.33
CA TRP A 124 -6.64 -2.85 33.55
C TRP A 124 -7.91 -2.78 32.71
N GLY A 125 -8.31 -1.59 32.24
CA GLY A 125 -9.49 -1.38 31.39
C GLY A 125 -9.23 -1.55 29.88
N SER A 126 -7.98 -1.81 29.47
CA SER A 126 -7.57 -1.82 28.04
C SER A 126 -7.68 -3.19 27.39
N THR A 127 -8.26 -4.19 28.05
CA THR A 127 -8.32 -5.56 27.53
C THR A 127 -9.23 -5.64 26.32
N THR A 128 -8.72 -6.15 25.21
CA THR A 128 -9.51 -6.53 24.04
C THR A 128 -10.10 -7.90 24.29
N THR A 129 -11.33 -7.92 24.85
CA THR A 129 -12.09 -9.17 25.08
C THR A 129 -12.54 -9.78 23.74
N ASP A 130 -12.94 -11.06 23.74
CA ASP A 130 -13.46 -11.71 22.55
C ASP A 130 -14.68 -10.94 21.97
N ALA A 131 -15.57 -10.42 22.83
CA ALA A 131 -16.69 -9.59 22.38
C ALA A 131 -16.24 -8.28 21.69
N LYS A 132 -15.23 -7.57 22.23
CA LYS A 132 -14.64 -6.39 21.57
C LYS A 132 -13.98 -6.76 20.25
N LYS A 133 -13.26 -7.88 20.22
CA LYS A 133 -12.65 -8.42 19.00
C LYS A 133 -13.70 -8.70 17.92
N ASP A 134 -14.80 -9.38 18.26
CA ASP A 134 -15.87 -9.71 17.33
C ASP A 134 -16.50 -8.45 16.71
N ILE A 135 -16.70 -7.39 17.52
CA ILE A 135 -17.17 -6.08 17.04
C ILE A 135 -16.21 -5.51 15.99
N ILE A 136 -14.90 -5.49 16.28
CA ILE A 136 -13.88 -4.97 15.35
C ILE A 136 -13.85 -5.81 14.08
N MET A 137 -13.84 -7.14 14.18
CA MET A 137 -13.76 -8.03 13.01
C MET A 137 -14.99 -7.91 12.08
N ASN A 138 -16.18 -7.81 12.67
CA ASN A 138 -17.40 -7.58 11.90
C ASN A 138 -17.37 -6.19 11.22
N TRP A 139 -16.91 -5.16 11.93
CA TRP A 139 -16.77 -3.83 11.37
C TRP A 139 -15.76 -3.81 10.21
N VAL A 140 -14.59 -4.46 10.33
CA VAL A 140 -13.61 -4.56 9.25
C VAL A 140 -14.21 -5.20 8.01
N LYS A 141 -14.98 -6.29 8.20
CA LYS A 141 -15.69 -6.97 7.11
C LYS A 141 -16.68 -6.03 6.41
N ASP A 142 -17.53 -5.35 7.20
CA ASP A 142 -18.58 -4.48 6.68
C ASP A 142 -17.99 -3.25 5.97
N GLU A 143 -16.92 -2.65 6.51
CA GLU A 143 -16.21 -1.55 5.84
C GLU A 143 -15.58 -1.99 4.51
N ARG A 144 -14.99 -3.19 4.43
CA ARG A 144 -14.47 -3.72 3.17
C ARG A 144 -15.56 -3.92 2.13
N ILE A 145 -16.72 -4.44 2.53
CA ILE A 145 -17.86 -4.61 1.64
C ILE A 145 -18.37 -3.26 1.13
N LYS A 146 -18.40 -2.21 1.98
CA LYS A 146 -18.79 -0.86 1.57
C LYS A 146 -17.79 -0.21 0.62
N LEU A 147 -16.47 -0.39 0.90
CA LEU A 147 -15.41 0.19 0.06
C LEU A 147 -15.41 -0.36 -1.37
N TYR A 148 -15.76 -1.62 -1.50
CA TYR A 148 -15.62 -2.37 -2.72
C TYR A 148 -16.92 -3.13 -3.01
N ALA A 149 -17.98 -2.40 -3.39
CA ALA A 149 -19.25 -2.97 -3.84
C ALA A 149 -19.03 -3.71 -5.18
N ASP A 150 -18.24 -4.76 -5.17
CA ASP A 150 -17.74 -5.44 -6.35
C ASP A 150 -18.22 -6.90 -6.46
N GLU A 151 -17.87 -7.53 -7.55
CA GLU A 151 -18.27 -8.86 -8.01
C GLU A 151 -17.57 -10.01 -7.29
N LEU A 152 -17.36 -9.91 -5.98
CA LEU A 152 -16.77 -11.01 -5.20
C LEU A 152 -17.77 -12.11 -4.92
N ALA A 153 -17.29 -13.35 -4.81
CA ALA A 153 -18.05 -14.42 -4.22
C ALA A 153 -18.37 -14.10 -2.75
N GLU A 154 -19.55 -14.51 -2.28
CA GLU A 154 -20.04 -14.16 -0.93
C GLU A 154 -19.08 -14.62 0.18
N ASP A 155 -18.48 -15.80 0.04
CA ASP A 155 -17.51 -16.37 0.96
C ASP A 155 -16.15 -15.63 0.95
N ARG A 156 -15.90 -14.78 -0.05
CA ARG A 156 -14.68 -13.98 -0.26
C ARG A 156 -14.88 -12.48 -0.08
N ALA A 157 -16.09 -12.06 0.24
CA ALA A 157 -16.44 -10.64 0.39
C ALA A 157 -15.57 -9.89 1.44
N ALA A 158 -15.02 -10.60 2.42
CA ALA A 158 -14.15 -10.04 3.45
C ALA A 158 -12.65 -10.07 3.11
N GLU A 159 -12.23 -10.62 1.96
CA GLU A 159 -10.82 -10.67 1.60
C GLU A 159 -10.19 -9.28 1.49
N PRO A 160 -8.92 -9.08 1.92
CA PRO A 160 -8.26 -7.78 1.84
C PRO A 160 -7.85 -7.39 0.41
N VAL A 161 -7.79 -8.37 -0.48
CA VAL A 161 -7.44 -8.20 -1.89
C VAL A 161 -8.71 -8.19 -2.73
N ARG A 162 -8.72 -7.39 -3.80
CA ARG A 162 -9.87 -7.21 -4.68
C ARG A 162 -9.51 -7.49 -6.14
N PRO A 163 -10.46 -7.95 -6.95
CA PRO A 163 -10.23 -8.09 -8.39
C PRO A 163 -10.08 -6.71 -9.04
N ILE A 164 -9.35 -6.65 -10.13
CA ILE A 164 -9.32 -5.46 -10.99
C ILE A 164 -10.69 -5.31 -11.66
N ALA A 165 -11.22 -4.09 -11.68
CA ALA A 165 -12.48 -3.77 -12.36
C ALA A 165 -12.35 -4.05 -13.86
N GLN A 166 -13.44 -4.53 -14.49
CA GLN A 166 -13.46 -4.82 -15.93
C GLN A 166 -13.29 -3.56 -16.78
N ARG A 167 -13.67 -2.41 -16.25
CA ARG A 167 -13.61 -1.11 -16.93
C ARG A 167 -13.36 0.01 -15.94
N VAL A 168 -12.72 1.07 -16.40
CA VAL A 168 -12.63 2.35 -15.73
C VAL A 168 -13.32 3.40 -16.58
N ASN A 169 -13.87 4.43 -15.95
CA ASN A 169 -14.50 5.54 -16.67
C ASN A 169 -13.42 6.49 -17.19
N VAL A 170 -13.35 6.67 -18.51
CA VAL A 170 -12.40 7.52 -19.21
C VAL A 170 -13.07 8.28 -20.37
N ASP A 171 -12.57 9.45 -20.71
CA ASP A 171 -12.90 10.07 -22.00
C ASP A 171 -12.07 9.41 -23.12
N ILE A 172 -12.70 8.57 -23.91
CA ILE A 172 -12.04 7.77 -24.94
C ILE A 172 -11.32 8.63 -25.99
N ARG A 173 -11.80 9.84 -26.27
CA ARG A 173 -11.16 10.74 -27.25
C ARG A 173 -9.85 11.27 -26.69
N LYS A 174 -9.85 11.64 -25.40
CA LYS A 174 -8.65 12.02 -24.67
C LYS A 174 -7.66 10.86 -24.54
N ALA A 175 -8.16 9.66 -24.23
CA ALA A 175 -7.34 8.46 -24.12
C ALA A 175 -6.64 8.11 -25.46
N ILE A 176 -7.32 8.23 -26.60
CA ILE A 176 -6.71 8.03 -27.93
C ILE A 176 -5.61 9.06 -28.18
N LEU A 177 -5.87 10.34 -27.88
CA LEU A 177 -4.85 11.40 -27.98
C LEU A 177 -3.69 11.16 -27.03
N GLY A 178 -3.98 10.71 -25.79
CA GLY A 178 -2.98 10.37 -24.78
C GLY A 178 -2.09 9.21 -25.20
N ASN A 179 -2.65 8.17 -25.82
CA ASN A 179 -1.87 7.07 -26.39
C ASN A 179 -0.87 7.56 -27.43
N PHE A 180 -1.31 8.46 -28.33
CA PHE A 180 -0.39 9.09 -29.28
C PHE A 180 0.76 9.83 -28.57
N LEU A 181 0.42 10.67 -27.58
CA LEU A 181 1.41 11.45 -26.81
C LEU A 181 2.35 10.56 -26.00
N TYR A 182 1.86 9.47 -25.40
CA TYR A 182 2.65 8.50 -24.64
C TYR A 182 3.79 7.89 -25.46
N HIS A 183 3.58 7.75 -26.77
CA HIS A 183 4.59 7.26 -27.72
C HIS A 183 5.35 8.38 -28.46
N ASP A 184 5.00 9.65 -28.22
CA ASP A 184 5.56 10.77 -28.95
C ASP A 184 6.91 11.23 -28.39
N LYS A 185 7.96 10.95 -29.10
CA LYS A 185 9.32 11.32 -28.74
C LYS A 185 9.58 12.85 -28.74
N ARG A 186 8.68 13.64 -29.34
CA ARG A 186 8.77 15.12 -29.31
C ARG A 186 8.61 15.70 -27.91
N LEU A 187 8.15 14.92 -26.95
CA LEU A 187 8.11 15.30 -25.55
C LEU A 187 9.51 15.39 -24.91
N SER A 188 10.53 14.71 -25.48
CA SER A 188 11.92 14.84 -25.04
C SER A 188 12.68 15.94 -25.78
N LYS A 189 13.77 16.46 -25.21
CA LYS A 189 14.58 17.54 -25.71
C LYS A 189 15.03 17.30 -27.16
N ASP A 190 15.56 16.13 -27.44
CA ASP A 190 16.20 15.72 -28.70
C ASP A 190 15.32 14.83 -29.59
N ASN A 191 14.07 14.57 -29.18
CA ASN A 191 13.11 13.68 -29.84
C ASN A 191 13.56 12.20 -29.88
N THR A 192 14.29 11.71 -28.87
CA THR A 192 14.75 10.31 -28.83
C THR A 192 13.93 9.46 -27.84
N ILE A 193 13.41 10.06 -26.77
CA ILE A 193 12.74 9.37 -25.65
C ILE A 193 11.24 9.72 -25.61
N SER A 194 10.41 8.74 -25.34
CA SER A 194 8.97 8.87 -25.01
C SER A 194 8.66 8.11 -23.72
N CYS A 195 7.43 8.22 -23.17
CA CYS A 195 7.02 7.41 -22.01
C CYS A 195 7.16 5.91 -22.29
N ALA A 196 6.78 5.48 -23.49
CA ALA A 196 6.91 4.08 -23.93
C ALA A 196 8.37 3.58 -23.99
N SER A 197 9.37 4.47 -23.96
CA SER A 197 10.79 4.06 -23.97
C SER A 197 11.20 3.37 -22.67
N CYS A 198 10.65 3.81 -21.54
CA CYS A 198 10.92 3.25 -20.20
C CYS A 198 9.74 2.41 -19.66
N HIS A 199 8.55 2.63 -20.20
CA HIS A 199 7.32 1.95 -19.78
C HIS A 199 6.68 1.22 -20.97
N GLY A 200 7.40 0.25 -21.55
CA GLY A 200 6.96 -0.51 -22.72
C GLY A 200 5.71 -1.36 -22.41
N LEU A 201 4.65 -1.18 -23.21
CA LEU A 201 3.39 -1.89 -22.96
C LEU A 201 3.49 -3.40 -23.25
N ASN A 202 4.40 -3.83 -24.08
CA ASN A 202 4.68 -5.23 -24.38
C ASN A 202 5.77 -5.85 -23.48
N THR A 203 6.27 -5.09 -22.51
CA THR A 203 7.29 -5.55 -21.55
C THR A 203 6.82 -5.44 -20.08
N GLY A 204 5.51 -5.58 -19.86
CA GLY A 204 4.93 -5.46 -18.51
C GLY A 204 4.78 -4.02 -18.01
N GLY A 205 4.90 -3.02 -18.89
CA GLY A 205 4.82 -1.59 -18.53
C GLY A 205 6.10 -1.04 -17.91
N VAL A 206 7.22 -1.71 -18.13
CA VAL A 206 8.57 -1.37 -17.64
C VAL A 206 9.60 -1.59 -18.76
N ASP A 207 10.88 -1.25 -18.54
CA ASP A 207 11.97 -1.55 -19.48
C ASP A 207 12.88 -2.72 -19.05
N ASN A 208 12.60 -3.32 -17.88
CA ASN A 208 13.37 -4.40 -17.26
C ASN A 208 14.86 -4.06 -17.04
N LYS A 209 15.18 -2.82 -16.84
CA LYS A 209 16.52 -2.35 -16.47
C LYS A 209 16.53 -1.97 -14.99
N GLN A 210 17.69 -2.07 -14.37
CA GLN A 210 17.87 -1.57 -12.99
C GLN A 210 17.53 -0.07 -12.94
N TYR A 211 18.06 0.70 -13.87
CA TYR A 211 17.79 2.11 -14.06
C TYR A 211 17.55 2.37 -15.55
N SER A 212 16.48 3.10 -15.86
CA SER A 212 16.16 3.49 -17.23
C SER A 212 17.19 4.48 -17.78
N GLU A 213 17.40 4.45 -19.10
CA GLU A 213 18.30 5.34 -19.83
C GLU A 213 17.51 6.46 -20.47
N GLY A 214 17.83 7.69 -20.11
CA GLY A 214 17.24 8.90 -20.67
C GLY A 214 18.08 9.53 -21.76
N VAL A 215 17.79 10.82 -22.04
CA VAL A 215 18.52 11.62 -23.03
C VAL A 215 20.02 11.67 -22.70
N ASP A 216 20.86 11.63 -23.73
CA ASP A 216 22.33 11.59 -23.64
C ASP A 216 22.86 10.34 -22.89
N GLY A 217 22.11 9.26 -22.80
CA GLY A 217 22.52 8.03 -22.11
C GLY A 217 22.59 8.16 -20.59
N LYS A 218 21.95 9.16 -20.00
CA LYS A 218 21.93 9.36 -18.55
C LYS A 218 21.05 8.32 -17.88
N LEU A 219 21.53 7.76 -16.77
CA LEU A 219 20.76 6.76 -16.03
C LEU A 219 19.86 7.42 -14.99
N GLY A 220 18.64 6.91 -14.85
CA GLY A 220 17.71 7.26 -13.79
C GLY A 220 18.23 6.87 -12.40
N GLY A 221 17.64 7.42 -11.35
CA GLY A 221 18.03 7.12 -9.96
C GLY A 221 17.22 5.99 -9.31
N VAL A 222 16.11 5.56 -9.94
CA VAL A 222 15.22 4.51 -9.45
C VAL A 222 14.78 3.57 -10.57
N ASN A 223 14.40 2.37 -10.19
CA ASN A 223 13.76 1.41 -11.09
C ASN A 223 12.39 1.94 -11.55
N ALA A 224 12.11 1.85 -12.86
CA ALA A 224 10.85 2.30 -13.44
C ALA A 224 9.69 1.41 -12.99
N PRO A 225 8.69 1.95 -12.25
CA PRO A 225 7.51 1.18 -11.88
C PRO A 225 6.61 0.97 -13.09
N THR A 226 5.84 -0.13 -13.07
CA THR A 226 4.88 -0.38 -14.15
C THR A 226 3.80 0.70 -14.24
N VAL A 227 3.41 1.06 -15.47
CA VAL A 227 2.25 1.93 -15.74
C VAL A 227 0.93 1.18 -15.68
N TYR A 228 0.95 -0.16 -15.79
CA TYR A 228 -0.25 -0.95 -15.65
C TYR A 228 -0.83 -0.84 -14.24
N ASN A 229 -2.14 -0.63 -14.19
CA ASN A 229 -2.92 -0.46 -12.96
C ASN A 229 -2.51 0.75 -12.09
N ALA A 230 -1.72 1.69 -12.62
CA ALA A 230 -1.29 2.88 -11.89
C ALA A 230 -2.46 3.77 -11.44
N VAL A 231 -3.61 3.69 -12.09
CA VAL A 231 -4.88 4.36 -11.73
C VAL A 231 -5.37 4.00 -10.32
N TYR A 232 -4.98 2.85 -9.78
CA TYR A 232 -5.38 2.41 -8.43
C TYR A 232 -4.42 2.90 -7.34
N ASN A 233 -3.32 3.55 -7.69
CA ASN A 233 -2.41 4.13 -6.70
C ASN A 233 -2.97 5.45 -6.17
N PHE A 234 -2.90 5.66 -4.87
CA PHE A 234 -3.35 6.91 -4.22
C PHE A 234 -2.43 8.12 -4.52
N VAL A 235 -1.19 7.86 -4.92
CA VAL A 235 -0.17 8.82 -5.39
C VAL A 235 0.77 8.13 -6.37
N GLN A 236 1.55 8.91 -7.13
CA GLN A 236 2.49 8.39 -8.12
C GLN A 236 3.94 8.61 -7.68
N PHE A 237 4.89 7.92 -8.33
CA PHE A 237 6.30 7.75 -7.97
C PHE A 237 6.53 6.94 -6.69
N TRP A 238 7.76 6.51 -6.45
CA TRP A 238 8.17 5.78 -5.25
C TRP A 238 8.04 6.61 -3.96
N ASP A 239 8.36 7.89 -4.04
CA ASP A 239 8.29 8.87 -2.95
C ASP A 239 6.90 9.56 -2.80
N GLY A 240 6.00 9.32 -3.78
CA GLY A 240 4.64 9.85 -3.78
C GLY A 240 4.55 11.35 -4.00
N ARG A 241 5.51 11.97 -4.70
CA ARG A 241 5.54 13.42 -4.93
C ARG A 241 4.44 13.92 -5.88
N ALA A 242 3.86 13.06 -6.73
CA ALA A 242 2.74 13.41 -7.59
C ALA A 242 1.43 12.81 -7.06
N LYS A 243 0.36 13.64 -7.02
CA LYS A 243 -0.94 13.23 -6.49
C LYS A 243 -1.79 12.49 -7.51
N THR A 244 -1.67 12.83 -8.79
CA THR A 244 -2.45 12.28 -9.90
C THR A 244 -1.54 11.74 -10.98
N LEU A 245 -2.09 11.01 -11.95
CA LEU A 245 -1.36 10.59 -13.15
C LEU A 245 -0.97 11.80 -14.01
N ALA A 246 -1.83 12.84 -14.10
CA ALA A 246 -1.50 14.07 -14.82
C ALA A 246 -0.32 14.83 -14.17
N ASP A 247 -0.29 14.91 -12.82
CA ASP A 247 0.85 15.50 -12.10
C ASP A 247 2.14 14.70 -12.36
N GLN A 248 2.03 13.37 -12.40
CA GLN A 248 3.16 12.50 -12.71
C GLN A 248 3.65 12.74 -14.13
N ALA A 249 2.76 12.79 -15.12
CA ALA A 249 3.09 12.98 -16.54
C ALA A 249 3.79 14.33 -16.82
N ALA A 250 3.65 15.31 -15.93
CA ALA A 250 4.35 16.60 -16.03
C ALA A 250 5.86 16.52 -15.66
N GLY A 251 6.26 15.54 -14.88
CA GLY A 251 7.64 15.43 -14.34
C GLY A 251 8.68 14.98 -15.36
N PRO A 252 8.60 13.76 -15.93
CA PRO A 252 9.60 13.16 -16.79
C PRO A 252 10.01 14.03 -18.00
N PRO A 253 9.09 14.73 -18.69
CA PRO A 253 9.47 15.59 -19.82
C PRO A 253 10.48 16.67 -19.47
N LEU A 254 10.44 17.20 -18.25
CA LEU A 254 11.32 18.27 -17.76
C LEU A 254 12.52 17.75 -16.98
N ASN A 255 12.54 16.46 -16.61
CA ASN A 255 13.63 15.90 -15.82
C ASN A 255 14.92 15.80 -16.65
N PRO A 256 16.03 16.44 -16.23
CA PRO A 256 17.27 16.54 -17.00
C PRO A 256 18.01 15.20 -17.19
N ILE A 257 17.63 14.15 -16.44
CA ILE A 257 18.18 12.80 -16.57
C ILE A 257 17.24 11.83 -17.29
N GLU A 258 16.02 12.27 -17.63
CA GLU A 258 15.01 11.45 -18.33
C GLU A 258 14.79 12.01 -19.75
N MET A 259 13.86 12.95 -19.93
CA MET A 259 13.49 13.49 -21.25
C MET A 259 14.10 14.87 -21.54
N ALA A 260 14.58 15.58 -20.52
CA ALA A 260 15.41 16.78 -20.56
C ALA A 260 14.89 17.98 -21.38
N SER A 261 13.58 18.10 -21.66
CA SER A 261 13.01 19.31 -22.26
C SER A 261 13.13 20.49 -21.28
N GLU A 262 13.40 21.69 -21.79
CA GLU A 262 13.64 22.88 -20.95
C GLU A 262 12.35 23.43 -20.35
N SER A 263 11.24 23.32 -21.10
CA SER A 263 9.92 23.77 -20.65
C SER A 263 8.80 23.11 -21.46
N PHE A 264 7.58 23.17 -20.96
CA PHE A 264 6.40 22.79 -21.74
C PHE A 264 6.17 23.71 -22.96
N ASP A 265 6.59 24.97 -22.92
CA ASP A 265 6.51 25.87 -24.09
C ASP A 265 7.36 25.33 -25.25
N GLN A 266 8.55 24.79 -24.94
CA GLN A 266 9.40 24.15 -25.97
C GLN A 266 8.68 22.90 -26.54
N ILE A 267 8.08 22.07 -25.72
CA ILE A 267 7.32 20.90 -26.14
C ILE A 267 6.14 21.32 -27.03
N ILE A 268 5.33 22.28 -26.57
CA ILE A 268 4.16 22.81 -27.28
C ILE A 268 4.59 23.37 -28.65
N ALA A 269 5.68 24.14 -28.72
CA ALA A 269 6.17 24.67 -29.97
C ALA A 269 6.59 23.57 -30.98
N LYS A 270 7.05 22.41 -30.51
CA LYS A 270 7.32 21.23 -31.35
C LYS A 270 6.03 20.59 -31.85
N LEU A 271 5.07 20.37 -30.96
CA LEU A 271 3.79 19.71 -31.25
C LEU A 271 2.92 20.57 -32.20
N GLN A 272 2.92 21.89 -32.04
CA GLN A 272 2.18 22.85 -32.91
C GLN A 272 2.60 22.84 -34.40
N LYS A 273 3.76 22.28 -34.72
CA LYS A 273 4.18 22.10 -36.11
C LYS A 273 3.36 21.04 -36.85
N ASP A 274 2.70 20.16 -36.10
CA ASP A 274 1.86 19.12 -36.65
C ASP A 274 0.39 19.58 -36.68
N LYS A 275 -0.05 19.98 -37.91
CA LYS A 275 -1.41 20.50 -38.11
C LYS A 275 -2.51 19.50 -37.77
N ASN A 276 -2.26 18.18 -37.93
CA ASN A 276 -3.24 17.16 -37.60
C ASN A 276 -3.37 17.04 -36.09
N LEU A 277 -2.26 17.10 -35.36
CA LEU A 277 -2.27 17.08 -33.89
C LEU A 277 -2.96 18.33 -33.33
N VAL A 278 -2.64 19.54 -33.88
CA VAL A 278 -3.35 20.79 -33.50
C VAL A 278 -4.86 20.65 -33.67
N LYS A 279 -5.28 20.10 -34.83
CA LYS A 279 -6.71 19.86 -35.09
C LYS A 279 -7.31 18.90 -34.06
N ALA A 280 -6.66 17.77 -33.78
CA ALA A 280 -7.10 16.79 -32.80
C ALA A 280 -7.25 17.39 -31.39
N PHE A 281 -6.28 18.21 -30.95
CA PHE A 281 -6.39 18.92 -29.68
C PHE A 281 -7.60 19.88 -29.65
N ASN A 282 -7.78 20.71 -30.69
CA ASN A 282 -8.86 21.70 -30.76
C ASN A 282 -10.26 21.05 -30.77
N GLU A 283 -10.39 19.81 -31.27
CA GLU A 283 -11.63 19.05 -31.25
C GLU A 283 -11.98 18.51 -29.84
N ILE A 284 -10.98 18.36 -28.97
CA ILE A 284 -11.13 17.77 -27.62
C ILE A 284 -11.04 18.84 -26.53
N TYR A 285 -10.14 19.80 -26.71
CA TYR A 285 -9.84 20.86 -25.74
C TYR A 285 -10.04 22.24 -26.35
N PRO A 286 -10.95 23.08 -25.83
CA PRO A 286 -11.24 24.39 -26.40
C PRO A 286 -10.05 25.35 -26.44
N ASP A 287 -9.08 25.18 -25.53
CA ASP A 287 -7.87 25.98 -25.40
C ASP A 287 -6.63 25.36 -26.11
N GLY A 288 -6.85 24.27 -26.86
CA GLY A 288 -5.86 23.64 -27.73
C GLY A 288 -4.73 22.93 -26.98
N ILE A 289 -3.49 23.07 -27.49
CA ILE A 289 -2.30 22.41 -26.91
C ILE A 289 -1.77 23.25 -25.75
N THR A 290 -1.99 22.78 -24.54
CA THR A 290 -1.45 23.34 -23.28
C THR A 290 -0.76 22.23 -22.47
N GLN A 291 0.06 22.59 -21.48
CA GLN A 291 0.63 21.62 -20.54
C GLN A 291 -0.46 20.74 -19.92
N ASN A 292 -1.51 21.37 -19.38
CA ASN A 292 -2.58 20.65 -18.70
C ASN A 292 -3.31 19.69 -19.65
N ASN A 293 -3.54 20.06 -20.90
CA ASN A 293 -4.22 19.22 -21.87
C ASN A 293 -3.34 18.05 -22.33
N ILE A 294 -2.01 18.25 -22.46
CA ILE A 294 -1.06 17.18 -22.73
C ILE A 294 -1.08 16.15 -21.60
N THR A 295 -0.91 16.60 -20.35
CA THR A 295 -0.82 15.70 -19.20
C THR A 295 -2.16 15.04 -18.90
N ASN A 296 -3.30 15.73 -19.06
CA ASN A 296 -4.63 15.15 -18.90
C ASN A 296 -4.92 14.10 -19.99
N ALA A 297 -4.51 14.31 -21.23
CA ALA A 297 -4.67 13.28 -22.27
C ALA A 297 -3.85 12.02 -21.94
N ILE A 298 -2.59 12.18 -21.50
CA ILE A 298 -1.74 11.07 -21.07
C ILE A 298 -2.39 10.33 -19.88
N GLU A 299 -2.87 11.04 -18.86
CA GLU A 299 -3.60 10.47 -17.72
C GLU A 299 -4.79 9.62 -18.19
N GLU A 300 -5.64 10.15 -19.07
CA GLU A 300 -6.83 9.43 -19.57
C GLU A 300 -6.41 8.14 -20.32
N PHE A 301 -5.29 8.16 -21.03
CA PHE A 301 -4.74 6.95 -21.62
C PHE A 301 -4.24 5.97 -20.55
N GLU A 302 -3.41 6.42 -19.60
CA GLU A 302 -2.87 5.56 -18.55
C GLU A 302 -3.98 4.93 -17.69
N ARG A 303 -5.10 5.62 -17.50
CA ARG A 303 -6.29 5.07 -16.85
C ARG A 303 -6.89 3.87 -17.58
N THR A 304 -6.69 3.75 -18.91
CA THR A 304 -7.09 2.58 -19.69
C THR A 304 -6.18 1.37 -19.48
N LEU A 305 -4.97 1.57 -18.95
CA LEU A 305 -3.97 0.52 -18.77
C LEU A 305 -4.27 -0.34 -17.53
N ILE A 306 -5.48 -0.92 -17.47
CA ILE A 306 -5.86 -1.87 -16.44
C ILE A 306 -5.71 -3.31 -16.95
N THR A 307 -5.46 -4.24 -16.02
CA THR A 307 -5.25 -5.66 -16.35
C THR A 307 -6.20 -6.57 -15.56
N PRO A 308 -7.51 -6.58 -15.87
CA PRO A 308 -8.47 -7.48 -15.25
C PRO A 308 -8.24 -8.95 -15.65
N ASN A 309 -9.08 -9.84 -15.10
CA ASN A 309 -9.16 -11.26 -15.46
C ASN A 309 -7.90 -12.08 -15.17
N ALA A 310 -7.03 -11.61 -14.27
CA ALA A 310 -5.97 -12.46 -13.74
C ALA A 310 -6.57 -13.76 -13.17
N PRO A 311 -5.85 -14.90 -13.21
CA PRO A 311 -6.34 -16.14 -12.59
C PRO A 311 -6.83 -15.91 -11.15
N PHE A 312 -6.13 -15.09 -10.36
CA PHE A 312 -6.54 -14.76 -9.01
C PHE A 312 -7.84 -13.92 -8.96
N ASP A 313 -8.10 -13.05 -9.95
CA ASP A 313 -9.38 -12.33 -10.03
C ASP A 313 -10.56 -13.26 -10.25
N LYS A 314 -10.37 -14.28 -11.11
CA LYS A 314 -11.38 -15.33 -11.37
C LYS A 314 -11.64 -16.13 -10.09
N TYR A 315 -10.57 -16.48 -9.36
CA TYR A 315 -10.69 -17.12 -8.04
C TYR A 315 -11.50 -16.26 -7.07
N LEU A 316 -11.20 -14.97 -6.93
CA LEU A 316 -11.93 -14.06 -6.04
C LEU A 316 -13.42 -13.94 -6.42
N ARG A 317 -13.77 -14.11 -7.69
CA ARG A 317 -15.15 -14.13 -8.20
C ARG A 317 -15.85 -15.51 -8.09
N GLY A 318 -15.20 -16.52 -7.50
CA GLY A 318 -15.81 -17.83 -7.18
C GLY A 318 -15.37 -18.99 -8.07
N ASP A 319 -14.41 -18.81 -8.97
CA ASP A 319 -13.83 -19.93 -9.72
C ASP A 319 -12.68 -20.57 -8.93
N ASP A 320 -13.00 -21.59 -8.13
CA ASP A 320 -12.01 -22.31 -7.31
C ASP A 320 -10.91 -23.01 -8.14
N LYS A 321 -11.14 -23.23 -9.42
CA LYS A 321 -10.20 -23.90 -10.32
C LYS A 321 -9.28 -22.93 -11.06
N ALA A 322 -9.49 -21.63 -10.90
CA ALA A 322 -8.71 -20.63 -11.61
C ALA A 322 -7.25 -20.55 -11.17
N ILE A 323 -6.95 -21.02 -9.96
CA ILE A 323 -5.58 -21.09 -9.41
C ILE A 323 -5.27 -22.49 -8.89
N SER A 324 -4.00 -22.86 -8.87
CA SER A 324 -3.56 -24.15 -8.32
C SER A 324 -3.63 -24.18 -6.78
N GLU A 325 -3.63 -25.36 -6.19
CA GLU A 325 -3.51 -25.54 -4.75
C GLU A 325 -2.20 -24.92 -4.20
N GLU A 326 -1.09 -25.04 -4.94
CA GLU A 326 0.18 -24.40 -4.60
C GLU A 326 0.04 -22.88 -4.50
N ALA A 327 -0.64 -22.24 -5.45
CA ALA A 327 -0.90 -20.81 -5.45
C ALA A 327 -1.86 -20.39 -4.33
N LEU A 328 -2.88 -21.19 -4.03
CA LEU A 328 -3.79 -20.96 -2.92
C LEU A 328 -3.06 -21.03 -1.56
N ASN A 329 -2.18 -22.02 -1.39
CA ASN A 329 -1.32 -22.13 -0.22
C ASN A 329 -0.39 -20.91 -0.11
N GLY A 330 0.15 -20.44 -1.24
CA GLY A 330 0.94 -19.21 -1.31
C GLY A 330 0.16 -17.97 -0.87
N TYR A 331 -1.10 -17.82 -1.28
CA TYR A 331 -1.96 -16.73 -0.81
C TYR A 331 -2.25 -16.81 0.70
N ASN A 332 -2.46 -18.01 1.22
CA ASN A 332 -2.64 -18.20 2.67
C ASN A 332 -1.36 -17.85 3.45
N LEU A 333 -0.17 -18.18 2.92
CA LEU A 333 1.11 -17.75 3.48
C LEU A 333 1.30 -16.23 3.40
N PHE A 334 0.91 -15.61 2.29
CA PHE A 334 0.94 -14.17 2.09
C PHE A 334 0.10 -13.43 3.15
N LYS A 335 -1.09 -13.95 3.48
CA LYS A 335 -1.90 -13.45 4.61
C LYS A 335 -1.25 -13.75 5.97
N LYS A 336 -0.75 -14.96 6.17
CA LYS A 336 -0.13 -15.41 7.43
C LYS A 336 1.07 -14.57 7.81
N TYR A 337 1.92 -14.23 6.85
CA TYR A 337 3.17 -13.51 7.05
C TYR A 337 3.05 -11.98 6.88
N ASP A 338 1.89 -11.42 7.15
CA ASP A 338 1.59 -9.99 7.20
C ASP A 338 1.73 -9.25 5.85
N CYS A 339 1.99 -9.93 4.71
CA CYS A 339 2.11 -9.26 3.40
C CYS A 339 0.82 -8.54 3.02
N ALA A 340 -0.34 -9.17 3.28
CA ALA A 340 -1.66 -8.62 3.02
C ALA A 340 -2.09 -7.51 4.02
N THR A 341 -1.18 -6.99 4.86
CA THR A 341 -1.45 -5.80 5.68
C THR A 341 -1.09 -4.50 4.96
N CYS A 342 -0.20 -4.57 3.97
CA CYS A 342 0.24 -3.43 3.16
C CYS A 342 -0.15 -3.62 1.69
N HIS A 343 -0.07 -4.86 1.18
CA HIS A 343 -0.47 -5.22 -0.18
C HIS A 343 -1.95 -5.60 -0.24
N VAL A 344 -2.82 -4.59 -0.26
CA VAL A 344 -4.29 -4.70 -0.21
C VAL A 344 -4.96 -4.06 -1.42
N GLY A 345 -6.28 -4.24 -1.53
CA GLY A 345 -7.11 -3.63 -2.56
C GLY A 345 -6.91 -4.21 -3.95
N PRO A 346 -7.40 -3.51 -5.01
CA PRO A 346 -7.36 -4.02 -6.38
C PRO A 346 -5.94 -4.22 -6.90
N ASN A 347 -5.02 -3.31 -6.58
CA ASN A 347 -3.64 -3.35 -7.07
C ASN A 347 -2.68 -4.15 -6.17
N LEU A 348 -3.15 -4.73 -5.05
CA LEU A 348 -2.30 -5.34 -4.02
C LEU A 348 -1.15 -4.39 -3.64
N GLY A 349 -1.46 -3.16 -3.31
CA GLY A 349 -0.54 -2.06 -3.00
C GLY A 349 -1.04 -0.73 -3.53
N GLY A 350 -0.20 0.30 -3.46
CA GLY A 350 -0.55 1.65 -3.91
C GLY A 350 -1.49 2.40 -2.98
N GLN A 351 -1.63 2.00 -1.69
CA GLN A 351 -2.61 2.56 -0.76
C GLN A 351 -1.98 3.17 0.52
N SER A 352 -0.68 3.02 0.69
CA SER A 352 0.07 3.57 1.83
C SER A 352 1.53 3.83 1.50
N TYR A 353 2.20 4.53 2.44
CA TYR A 353 3.65 4.57 2.53
C TYR A 353 4.09 3.65 3.65
N GLU A 354 5.08 2.78 3.37
CA GLU A 354 5.63 1.89 4.39
C GLU A 354 7.15 2.02 4.48
N LEU A 355 7.65 1.80 5.70
CA LEU A 355 9.08 1.82 5.95
C LEU A 355 9.74 0.59 5.35
N MET A 356 10.70 0.76 4.47
CA MET A 356 11.53 -0.35 4.00
C MET A 356 12.49 -0.80 5.11
N GLY A 357 12.28 -2.02 5.60
CA GLY A 357 13.02 -2.53 6.75
C GLY A 357 12.31 -2.32 8.09
N LEU A 358 11.00 -2.58 8.13
CA LEU A 358 10.20 -2.45 9.37
C LEU A 358 10.69 -3.34 10.51
N ARG A 359 11.17 -4.55 10.21
CA ARG A 359 11.60 -5.56 11.20
C ARG A 359 13.11 -5.70 11.29
N LYS A 360 13.84 -5.41 10.23
CA LYS A 360 15.30 -5.50 10.16
C LYS A 360 15.84 -4.40 9.24
N HIS A 361 17.05 -3.93 9.47
CA HIS A 361 17.64 -2.79 8.75
C HIS A 361 18.06 -3.16 7.32
N TYR A 362 17.14 -3.06 6.35
CA TYR A 362 17.39 -3.40 4.94
C TYR A 362 18.60 -2.65 4.37
N PHE A 363 18.66 -1.34 4.53
CA PHE A 363 19.71 -0.51 3.93
C PHE A 363 21.10 -0.78 4.51
N ALA A 364 21.19 -1.14 5.80
CA ALA A 364 22.45 -1.54 6.41
C ALA A 364 22.92 -2.92 5.90
N ASP A 365 21.98 -3.87 5.78
CA ASP A 365 22.27 -5.24 5.36
C ASP A 365 22.51 -5.35 3.84
N ARG A 366 21.96 -4.42 3.03
CA ARG A 366 22.16 -4.38 1.58
C ARG A 366 23.64 -4.25 1.19
N GLY A 367 24.47 -3.64 2.05
CA GLY A 367 25.92 -3.52 1.82
C GLY A 367 26.32 -2.52 0.72
N MET A 368 25.44 -1.60 0.36
CA MET A 368 25.66 -0.53 -0.60
C MET A 368 25.62 0.84 0.10
N GLU A 369 26.32 1.83 -0.45
CA GLU A 369 26.17 3.21 0.01
C GLU A 369 24.75 3.71 -0.21
N LEU A 370 24.28 4.54 0.71
CA LEU A 370 22.96 5.18 0.58
C LEU A 370 22.99 6.22 -0.54
N THR A 371 21.99 6.17 -1.38
CA THR A 371 21.74 7.18 -2.40
C THR A 371 20.72 8.21 -1.91
N GLU A 372 20.57 9.32 -2.61
CA GLU A 372 19.50 10.29 -2.33
C GLU A 372 18.12 9.64 -2.47
N GLU A 373 17.97 8.69 -3.39
CA GLU A 373 16.71 7.99 -3.65
C GLU A 373 16.29 7.05 -2.51
N ASP A 374 17.25 6.54 -1.76
CA ASP A 374 16.98 5.69 -0.58
C ASP A 374 16.25 6.44 0.55
N ASN A 375 16.27 7.78 0.54
CA ASN A 375 15.52 8.57 1.51
C ASN A 375 13.99 8.46 1.32
N GLY A 376 13.51 8.03 0.14
CA GLY A 376 12.10 7.83 -0.14
C GLY A 376 11.26 9.08 0.12
N ARG A 377 10.15 8.94 0.85
CA ARG A 377 9.21 10.03 1.15
C ARG A 377 9.85 11.22 1.88
N TYR A 378 10.92 11.00 2.64
CA TYR A 378 11.68 12.08 3.29
C TYR A 378 12.16 13.15 2.30
N LYS A 379 12.44 12.80 1.04
CA LYS A 379 12.84 13.75 0.01
C LYS A 379 11.83 14.88 -0.17
N GLU A 380 10.54 14.57 0.01
CA GLU A 380 9.44 15.51 -0.16
C GLU A 380 9.05 16.21 1.14
N THR A 381 8.94 15.46 2.24
CA THR A 381 8.39 15.97 3.49
C THR A 381 9.43 16.60 4.40
N LYS A 382 10.70 16.23 4.27
CA LYS A 382 11.79 16.57 5.20
C LYS A 382 11.53 16.17 6.65
N GLN A 383 10.55 15.29 6.87
CA GLN A 383 10.22 14.77 8.19
C GLN A 383 10.96 13.44 8.42
N GLU A 384 11.70 13.32 9.50
CA GLU A 384 12.55 12.14 9.77
C GLU A 384 11.73 10.83 9.82
N ARG A 385 10.48 10.89 10.27
CA ARG A 385 9.56 9.75 10.27
C ARG A 385 9.33 9.15 8.87
N ASP A 386 9.50 9.94 7.81
CA ASP A 386 9.26 9.55 6.42
C ASP A 386 10.53 9.02 5.73
N ARG A 387 11.67 9.02 6.43
CA ARG A 387 12.92 8.46 5.91
C ARG A 387 12.77 6.97 5.64
N HIS A 388 13.20 6.57 4.44
CA HIS A 388 13.09 5.19 3.93
C HIS A 388 11.64 4.68 3.81
N ARG A 389 10.65 5.56 3.84
CA ARG A 389 9.27 5.20 3.49
C ARG A 389 9.05 5.38 2.01
N PHE A 390 8.43 4.37 1.42
CA PHE A 390 8.07 4.37 0.00
C PHE A 390 6.58 4.08 -0.15
N LYS A 391 5.99 4.60 -1.22
CA LYS A 391 4.68 4.12 -1.66
C LYS A 391 4.78 2.61 -1.86
N VAL A 392 3.91 1.84 -1.21
CA VAL A 392 3.85 0.39 -1.40
C VAL A 392 3.56 0.11 -2.87
N PRO A 393 4.43 -0.60 -3.59
CA PRO A 393 4.17 -0.88 -5.01
C PRO A 393 3.00 -1.87 -5.17
N GLY A 394 2.26 -1.73 -6.26
CA GLY A 394 1.29 -2.75 -6.67
C GLY A 394 1.99 -4.07 -7.02
N LEU A 395 1.32 -5.18 -6.74
CA LEU A 395 1.82 -6.51 -7.10
C LEU A 395 1.14 -7.11 -8.33
N ARG A 396 0.16 -6.41 -8.93
CA ARG A 396 -0.39 -6.85 -10.22
C ARG A 396 0.69 -6.89 -11.27
N ASN A 397 0.73 -7.99 -12.03
CA ASN A 397 1.72 -8.26 -13.08
C ASN A 397 3.18 -8.35 -12.57
N VAL A 398 3.39 -8.50 -11.25
CA VAL A 398 4.73 -8.44 -10.64
C VAL A 398 5.72 -9.45 -11.23
N ALA A 399 5.24 -10.60 -11.70
CA ALA A 399 6.06 -11.60 -12.40
C ALA A 399 6.70 -11.09 -13.71
N LEU A 400 6.20 -9.98 -14.27
CA LEU A 400 6.67 -9.39 -15.53
C LEU A 400 7.57 -8.18 -15.32
N THR A 401 7.74 -7.68 -14.09
CA THR A 401 8.30 -6.35 -13.81
C THR A 401 9.63 -6.38 -13.05
N TRP A 402 10.44 -7.39 -13.35
CA TRP A 402 11.82 -7.47 -12.83
C TRP A 402 12.71 -6.38 -13.48
N PRO A 403 13.80 -5.95 -12.78
CA PRO A 403 14.20 -6.24 -11.40
C PRO A 403 13.34 -5.51 -10.36
N TYR A 404 13.46 -5.91 -9.10
CA TYR A 404 12.55 -5.50 -8.03
C TYR A 404 13.16 -4.45 -7.11
N TYR A 405 12.28 -3.77 -6.34
CA TYR A 405 12.53 -2.64 -5.45
C TYR A 405 12.79 -1.33 -6.17
N HIS A 406 12.83 -0.24 -5.41
CA HIS A 406 13.09 1.10 -5.94
C HIS A 406 14.50 1.22 -6.56
N ASP A 407 15.43 0.42 -6.11
CA ASP A 407 16.83 0.40 -6.54
C ASP A 407 17.14 -0.74 -7.56
N GLY A 408 16.14 -1.55 -7.93
CA GLY A 408 16.30 -2.64 -8.89
C GLY A 408 17.37 -3.69 -8.50
N THR A 409 17.65 -3.86 -7.19
CA THR A 409 18.75 -4.72 -6.72
C THR A 409 18.39 -6.19 -6.61
N ARG A 410 17.12 -6.57 -6.75
CA ARG A 410 16.70 -7.98 -6.74
C ARG A 410 16.30 -8.41 -8.15
N ALA A 411 17.07 -9.35 -8.68
CA ALA A 411 16.90 -9.82 -10.04
C ALA A 411 15.69 -10.76 -10.18
N THR A 412 15.39 -11.55 -9.15
CA THR A 412 14.32 -12.56 -9.18
C THR A 412 13.21 -12.26 -8.17
N LEU A 413 12.01 -12.76 -8.48
CA LEU A 413 10.85 -12.62 -7.60
C LEU A 413 11.05 -13.38 -6.29
N GLU A 414 11.74 -14.52 -6.34
CA GLU A 414 12.10 -15.33 -5.18
C GLU A 414 13.00 -14.55 -4.20
N GLU A 415 14.01 -13.83 -4.70
CA GLU A 415 14.86 -12.97 -3.88
C GLU A 415 14.04 -11.87 -3.21
N ALA A 416 13.19 -11.19 -3.98
CA ALA A 416 12.32 -10.14 -3.45
C ALA A 416 11.35 -10.67 -2.37
N VAL A 417 10.76 -11.85 -2.57
CA VAL A 417 9.86 -12.48 -1.58
C VAL A 417 10.60 -12.86 -0.30
N ARG A 418 11.82 -13.42 -0.40
CA ARG A 418 12.64 -13.75 0.78
C ARG A 418 13.00 -12.51 1.59
N ASP A 419 13.40 -11.45 0.91
CA ASP A 419 13.74 -10.19 1.55
C ASP A 419 12.52 -9.55 2.23
N MET A 420 11.35 -9.57 1.58
CA MET A 420 10.10 -9.10 2.23
C MET A 420 9.78 -9.91 3.49
N GLY A 421 10.01 -11.24 3.47
CA GLY A 421 9.90 -12.08 4.66
C GLY A 421 10.81 -11.57 5.79
N ILE A 422 12.09 -11.36 5.50
CA ILE A 422 13.10 -10.95 6.50
C ILE A 422 12.86 -9.53 6.99
N TYR A 423 12.74 -8.57 6.06
CA TYR A 423 12.80 -7.14 6.39
C TYR A 423 11.45 -6.54 6.77
N GLN A 424 10.33 -7.06 6.24
CA GLN A 424 9.01 -6.54 6.53
C GLN A 424 8.22 -7.40 7.54
N SER A 425 8.27 -8.72 7.38
CA SER A 425 7.52 -9.64 8.25
C SER A 425 8.33 -10.15 9.45
N GLY A 426 9.66 -10.10 9.38
CA GLY A 426 10.56 -10.61 10.42
C GLY A 426 10.65 -12.15 10.45
N VAL A 427 10.38 -12.81 9.32
CA VAL A 427 10.42 -14.26 9.17
C VAL A 427 11.39 -14.69 8.08
N THR A 428 12.09 -15.81 8.29
CA THR A 428 12.88 -16.45 7.25
C THR A 428 12.04 -17.52 6.58
N LEU A 429 11.64 -17.27 5.34
CA LEU A 429 10.89 -18.22 4.54
C LEU A 429 11.78 -19.37 4.08
N ASN A 430 11.30 -20.60 4.18
CA ASN A 430 11.96 -21.74 3.56
C ASN A 430 11.67 -21.79 2.04
N ASP A 431 12.38 -22.68 1.31
CA ASP A 431 12.27 -22.77 -0.14
C ASP A 431 10.86 -23.08 -0.62
N ASN A 432 10.14 -23.97 0.09
CA ASN A 432 8.78 -24.33 -0.27
C ASN A 432 7.80 -23.17 -0.05
N GLU A 433 7.90 -22.46 1.07
CA GLU A 433 7.07 -21.29 1.35
C GLU A 433 7.32 -20.17 0.34
N THR A 434 8.60 -19.92 -0.01
CA THR A 434 8.96 -18.95 -1.06
C THR A 434 8.32 -19.34 -2.39
N LYS A 435 8.47 -20.61 -2.80
CA LYS A 435 7.92 -21.13 -4.05
C LYS A 435 6.39 -20.99 -4.10
N GLN A 436 5.69 -21.30 -3.02
CA GLN A 436 4.23 -21.17 -2.94
C GLN A 436 3.79 -19.70 -3.05
N ILE A 437 4.47 -18.77 -2.36
CA ILE A 437 4.16 -17.33 -2.46
C ILE A 437 4.42 -16.84 -3.89
N VAL A 438 5.52 -17.24 -4.53
CA VAL A 438 5.81 -16.91 -5.93
C VAL A 438 4.75 -17.50 -6.86
N ALA A 439 4.30 -18.74 -6.63
CA ALA A 439 3.20 -19.35 -7.40
C ALA A 439 1.91 -18.50 -7.28
N PHE A 440 1.60 -17.99 -6.10
CA PHE A 440 0.49 -17.04 -5.93
C PHE A 440 0.72 -15.75 -6.73
N LEU A 441 1.89 -15.11 -6.61
CA LEU A 441 2.20 -13.86 -7.29
C LEU A 441 2.13 -14.00 -8.83
N ASN A 442 2.48 -15.15 -9.36
CA ASN A 442 2.33 -15.46 -10.80
C ASN A 442 0.86 -15.47 -11.26
N THR A 443 -0.11 -15.74 -10.36
CA THR A 443 -1.55 -15.69 -10.69
C THR A 443 -2.10 -14.26 -10.79
N LEU A 444 -1.30 -13.24 -10.51
CA LEU A 444 -1.70 -11.82 -10.53
C LEU A 444 -1.51 -11.16 -11.90
N THR A 445 -1.02 -11.87 -12.91
CA THR A 445 -0.90 -11.38 -14.28
C THR A 445 -2.27 -11.41 -14.96
N GLY A 446 -2.76 -10.24 -15.32
CA GLY A 446 -4.09 -10.07 -15.92
C GLY A 446 -4.06 -9.93 -17.44
N GLU A 447 -5.18 -9.48 -18.01
CA GLU A 447 -5.38 -9.30 -19.43
C GLU A 447 -5.44 -7.80 -19.77
N HIS A 448 -4.79 -7.39 -20.86
CA HIS A 448 -4.97 -6.08 -21.48
C HIS A 448 -5.48 -6.27 -22.90
N GLU A 449 -6.54 -5.53 -23.29
CA GLU A 449 -7.22 -5.68 -24.59
C GLU A 449 -7.60 -7.13 -24.93
N GLY A 450 -8.04 -7.89 -23.92
CA GLY A 450 -8.49 -9.29 -24.09
C GLY A 450 -7.38 -10.31 -24.29
N LYS A 451 -6.11 -9.93 -24.07
CA LYS A 451 -4.96 -10.82 -24.13
C LYS A 451 -4.22 -10.84 -22.80
N THR A 452 -3.79 -12.01 -22.35
CA THR A 452 -2.92 -12.12 -21.17
C THR A 452 -1.67 -11.28 -21.41
N LEU A 453 -1.36 -10.42 -20.43
CA LEU A 453 -0.17 -9.58 -20.50
C LEU A 453 1.08 -10.45 -20.52
N THR A 454 2.02 -10.09 -21.36
CA THR A 454 3.31 -10.77 -21.49
C THR A 454 4.45 -9.78 -21.30
N ASN A 455 5.65 -10.31 -21.22
CA ASN A 455 6.87 -9.50 -21.29
C ASN A 455 7.74 -10.07 -22.42
N ASP A 456 7.96 -9.27 -23.45
CA ASP A 456 8.77 -9.67 -24.63
C ASP A 456 10.27 -9.74 -24.30
N ASN A 457 10.71 -9.08 -23.21
CA ASN A 457 12.05 -9.28 -22.68
C ASN A 457 12.09 -10.61 -21.94
N LYS A 458 13.11 -11.40 -22.18
CA LYS A 458 13.35 -12.63 -21.42
C LYS A 458 14.19 -12.33 -20.19
N GLN A 459 13.78 -12.86 -19.05
CA GLN A 459 14.59 -12.81 -17.84
C GLN A 459 15.83 -13.70 -17.97
#